data_a017d5798420e8b1f1f2d0932d916603
#
_entry.id   a017d5798420e8b1f1f2d0932d916603
#
_cell.length_a   1.000
_cell.length_b   1.000
_cell.length_c   1.000
_cell.angle_alpha   90.00
_cell.angle_beta   90.00
_cell.angle_gamma   90.00
#
_symmetry.space_group_name_H-M   'P 1'
#
loop_
_entity.id
_entity.type
_entity.pdbx_description
1 polymer ?
#
loop_
_entity_poly.entity_id
_entity_poly.type
_entity_poly.pdbx_seq_one_letter_code
_entity_poly.pdbx_strand_id
1 'polypeptide(L)'
;MDYLLKTEPSTYSFADLEREKATIWDGVSNPVALKNLARMKTGERLVIYHTGDEKRAVGTATVVSVDASDERNPQVKIKAGRPLTKPVTLADAKASDVFSESPLVRQGRLSVVPLNERQYRFLTGE
;
A
#
# COMPACT_ATOMS: atom_id res chain seq x y z
N MET A 1 12.03 1.28 -4.37
CA MET A 1 11.33 0.40 -3.41
C MET A 1 9.85 0.45 -3.66
N ASP A 2 9.16 -0.65 -3.43
CA ASP A 2 7.71 -0.69 -3.56
C ASP A 2 7.08 -0.60 -2.17
N TYR A 3 5.79 -0.25 -2.11
CA TYR A 3 5.07 -0.12 -0.85
C TYR A 3 3.67 -0.70 -0.97
N LEU A 4 3.14 -1.14 0.17
CA LEU A 4 1.75 -1.55 0.32
C LEU A 4 1.05 -0.51 1.18
N LEU A 5 -0.09 -0.03 0.71
CA LEU A 5 -0.92 0.95 1.42
C LEU A 5 -2.20 0.27 1.88
N LYS A 6 -2.45 0.32 3.19
CA LYS A 6 -3.67 -0.25 3.78
C LYS A 6 -4.77 0.78 3.88
N THR A 7 -5.98 0.38 3.53
CA THR A 7 -7.17 1.22 3.67
C THR A 7 -8.36 0.39 4.11
N GLU A 8 -9.25 0.99 4.91
CA GLU A 8 -10.51 0.37 5.29
C GLU A 8 -11.52 0.59 4.15
N PRO A 9 -12.01 -0.48 3.47
CA PRO A 9 -12.81 -0.31 2.26
C PRO A 9 -14.15 0.39 2.47
N SER A 10 -14.69 0.37 3.69
CA SER A 10 -15.92 1.12 3.99
C SER A 10 -15.67 2.63 4.08
N THR A 11 -14.43 3.05 4.30
CA THR A 11 -14.03 4.45 4.33
C THR A 11 -13.49 4.90 2.97
N TYR A 12 -12.58 4.13 2.40
CA TYR A 12 -11.99 4.41 1.09
C TYR A 12 -11.48 3.12 0.46
N SER A 13 -12.11 2.69 -0.63
CA SER A 13 -11.78 1.43 -1.29
C SER A 13 -10.92 1.63 -2.53
N PHE A 14 -10.37 0.53 -3.06
CA PHE A 14 -9.69 0.57 -4.36
C PHE A 14 -10.64 1.02 -5.48
N ALA A 15 -11.91 0.63 -5.40
CA ALA A 15 -12.93 1.08 -6.37
C ALA A 15 -13.11 2.61 -6.31
N ASP A 16 -13.02 3.21 -5.12
CA ASP A 16 -13.06 4.67 -4.98
C ASP A 16 -11.85 5.29 -5.67
N LEU A 17 -10.67 4.71 -5.49
CA LEU A 17 -9.44 5.19 -6.15
C LEU A 17 -9.56 5.08 -7.67
N GLU A 18 -10.08 3.96 -8.17
CA GLU A 18 -10.31 3.78 -9.61
C GLU A 18 -11.26 4.84 -10.16
N ARG A 19 -12.33 5.14 -9.42
CA ARG A 19 -13.32 6.14 -9.82
C ARG A 19 -12.73 7.55 -9.86
N GLU A 20 -11.90 7.89 -8.88
CA GLU A 20 -11.22 9.18 -8.82
C GLU A 20 -10.01 9.25 -9.74
N LYS A 21 -9.44 8.12 -10.12
CA LYS A 21 -8.24 7.95 -10.93
C LYS A 21 -6.95 8.31 -10.19
N ALA A 22 -6.95 9.35 -9.38
CA ALA A 22 -5.81 9.78 -8.58
C ALA A 22 -6.31 10.45 -7.30
N THR A 23 -5.50 10.40 -6.24
CA THR A 23 -5.83 11.04 -4.96
C THR A 23 -4.56 11.33 -4.17
N ILE A 24 -4.66 12.23 -3.20
CA ILE A 24 -3.65 12.40 -2.17
C ILE A 24 -3.93 11.34 -1.11
N TRP A 25 -2.92 10.52 -0.80
CA TRP A 25 -3.08 9.47 0.21
C TRP A 25 -2.97 10.08 1.61
N ASP A 26 -4.08 10.14 2.33
CA ASP A 26 -4.17 10.79 3.64
C ASP A 26 -4.65 9.82 4.72
N GLY A 27 -4.96 10.35 5.91
CA GLY A 27 -5.44 9.55 7.02
C GLY A 27 -4.38 8.74 7.73
N VAL A 28 -3.10 8.96 7.41
CA VAL A 28 -1.97 8.28 8.04
C VAL A 28 -1.49 9.10 9.23
N SER A 29 -1.43 8.47 10.41
CA SER A 29 -0.99 9.16 11.63
C SER A 29 0.20 8.48 12.32
N ASN A 30 0.42 7.19 12.07
CA ASN A 30 1.53 6.46 12.67
C ASN A 30 2.87 7.04 12.21
N PRO A 31 3.81 7.36 13.13
CA PRO A 31 5.09 8.00 12.75
C PRO A 31 5.92 7.18 11.77
N VAL A 32 5.94 5.85 11.89
CA VAL A 32 6.69 4.99 10.98
C VAL A 32 6.06 5.01 9.58
N ALA A 33 4.73 4.95 9.52
CA ALA A 33 4.00 5.03 8.25
C ALA A 33 4.24 6.38 7.57
N LEU A 34 4.25 7.48 8.33
CA LEU A 34 4.54 8.81 7.78
C LEU A 34 5.96 8.91 7.24
N LYS A 35 6.94 8.32 7.93
CA LYS A 35 8.31 8.25 7.42
C LYS A 35 8.39 7.48 6.10
N ASN A 36 7.67 6.38 6.00
CA ASN A 36 7.63 5.59 4.78
C ASN A 36 7.02 6.39 3.63
N LEU A 37 5.91 7.11 3.88
CA LEU A 37 5.32 8.00 2.88
C LEU A 37 6.32 9.07 2.42
N ALA A 38 7.01 9.72 3.35
CA ALA A 38 7.95 10.78 3.04
C ALA A 38 9.15 10.29 2.19
N ARG A 39 9.46 9.00 2.26
CA ARG A 39 10.55 8.40 1.50
C ARG A 39 10.16 7.96 0.10
N MET A 40 8.86 7.94 -0.21
CA MET A 40 8.40 7.53 -1.53
C MET A 40 8.91 8.48 -2.61
N LYS A 41 9.08 7.93 -3.81
CA LYS A 41 9.55 8.68 -4.98
C LYS A 41 8.59 8.49 -6.13
N THR A 42 8.48 9.51 -6.96
CA THR A 42 7.65 9.46 -8.18
C THR A 42 8.01 8.23 -9.00
N GLY A 43 6.98 7.51 -9.44
CA GLY A 43 7.12 6.31 -10.25
C GLY A 43 7.21 5.01 -9.45
N GLU A 44 7.34 5.06 -8.14
CA GLU A 44 7.36 3.84 -7.33
C GLU A 44 6.02 3.14 -7.36
N ARG A 45 6.08 1.79 -7.34
CA ARG A 45 4.89 0.94 -7.45
C ARG A 45 4.26 0.72 -6.09
N LEU A 46 2.93 0.67 -6.08
CA LEU A 46 2.15 0.51 -4.86
C LEU A 46 1.18 -0.65 -5.00
N VAL A 47 0.90 -1.30 -3.88
CA VAL A 47 -0.16 -2.30 -3.76
C VAL A 47 -1.19 -1.76 -2.77
N ILE A 48 -2.45 -1.76 -3.16
CA ILE A 48 -3.55 -1.32 -2.29
C ILE A 48 -4.12 -2.55 -1.60
N TYR A 49 -4.24 -2.46 -0.28
CA TYR A 49 -4.68 -3.55 0.60
C TYR A 49 -5.89 -3.11 1.40
N HIS A 50 -6.95 -3.92 1.36
CA HIS A 50 -8.16 -3.70 2.16
C HIS A 50 -8.02 -4.35 3.53
N THR A 51 -8.23 -3.55 4.58
CA THR A 51 -8.27 -4.04 5.97
C THR A 51 -9.68 -4.51 6.34
N GLY A 52 -9.95 -4.62 7.63
CA GLY A 52 -11.25 -5.05 8.13
C GLY A 52 -11.47 -6.54 7.89
N ASP A 53 -12.62 -6.87 7.34
CA ASP A 53 -12.98 -8.27 7.10
C ASP A 53 -12.29 -8.87 5.87
N GLU A 54 -11.86 -8.05 4.93
CA GLU A 54 -11.26 -8.53 3.69
C GLU A 54 -9.82 -9.03 3.88
N LYS A 55 -8.98 -8.25 4.52
CA LYS A 55 -7.56 -8.56 4.79
C LYS A 55 -6.84 -9.12 3.56
N ARG A 56 -6.85 -8.37 2.47
CA ARG A 56 -6.25 -8.81 1.20
C ARG A 56 -5.77 -7.65 0.33
N ALA A 57 -4.75 -7.91 -0.48
CA ALA A 57 -4.30 -7.01 -1.54
C ALA A 57 -5.31 -7.09 -2.68
N VAL A 58 -5.72 -5.94 -3.23
CA VAL A 58 -6.80 -5.88 -4.21
C VAL A 58 -6.46 -5.15 -5.50
N GLY A 59 -5.44 -4.31 -5.50
CA GLY A 59 -5.10 -3.53 -6.69
C GLY A 59 -3.71 -2.93 -6.62
N THR A 60 -3.31 -2.29 -7.72
CA THR A 60 -2.03 -1.61 -7.82
C THR A 60 -2.22 -0.11 -8.02
N ALA A 61 -1.18 0.65 -7.73
CA ALA A 61 -1.16 2.09 -7.93
C ALA A 61 0.29 2.52 -8.18
N THR A 62 0.48 3.79 -8.50
CA THR A 62 1.81 4.37 -8.75
C THR A 62 1.88 5.73 -8.08
N VAL A 63 3.05 6.06 -7.54
CA VAL A 63 3.31 7.38 -6.95
C VAL A 63 3.45 8.40 -8.08
N VAL A 64 2.62 9.44 -8.04
CA VAL A 64 2.64 10.54 -9.02
C VAL A 64 3.56 11.66 -8.56
N SER A 65 3.46 12.06 -7.30
CA SER A 65 4.27 13.12 -6.73
C SER A 65 4.36 12.99 -5.22
N VAL A 66 5.43 13.53 -4.65
CA VAL A 66 5.65 13.52 -3.21
C VAL A 66 6.09 14.93 -2.79
N ASP A 67 5.36 15.52 -1.85
CA ASP A 67 5.76 16.75 -1.19
C ASP A 67 6.03 16.41 0.28
N ALA A 68 7.31 16.30 0.63
CA ALA A 68 7.75 15.98 1.99
C ALA A 68 8.45 17.18 2.64
N SER A 69 8.10 18.41 2.22
CA SER A 69 8.64 19.63 2.83
C SER A 69 8.28 19.71 4.32
N ASP A 70 7.12 19.16 4.71
CA ASP A 70 6.78 18.89 6.09
C ASP A 70 6.79 17.37 6.29
N GLU A 71 7.85 16.85 6.90
CA GLU A 71 8.02 15.41 7.11
C GLU A 71 6.96 14.80 8.02
N ARG A 72 6.28 15.62 8.82
CA ARG A 72 5.19 15.16 9.69
C ARG A 72 3.86 15.05 8.96
N ASN A 73 3.78 15.63 7.76
CA ASN A 73 2.57 15.63 6.96
C ASN A 73 2.92 15.55 5.48
N PRO A 74 3.59 14.47 5.03
CA PRO A 74 3.94 14.32 3.62
C PRO A 74 2.67 14.20 2.77
N GLN A 75 2.68 14.86 1.61
CA GLN A 75 1.59 14.82 0.64
C GLN A 75 1.99 13.92 -0.51
N VAL A 76 1.47 12.71 -0.55
CA VAL A 76 1.78 11.73 -1.60
C VAL A 76 0.56 11.58 -2.50
N LYS A 77 0.71 11.99 -3.76
CA LYS A 77 -0.33 11.79 -4.75
C LYS A 77 -0.07 10.47 -5.47
N ILE A 78 -1.10 9.65 -5.56
CA ILE A 78 -1.05 8.35 -6.23
C ILE A 78 -2.11 8.29 -7.32
N LYS A 79 -1.88 7.42 -8.32
CA LYS A 79 -2.87 7.13 -9.34
C LYS A 79 -3.19 5.65 -9.36
N ALA A 80 -4.44 5.31 -9.67
CA ALA A 80 -4.89 3.94 -9.78
C ALA A 80 -4.14 3.21 -10.91
N GLY A 81 -3.73 1.98 -10.62
CA GLY A 81 -3.22 1.05 -11.62
C GLY A 81 -4.35 0.13 -12.09
N ARG A 82 -4.25 -1.15 -11.76
CA ARG A 82 -5.23 -2.15 -12.15
C ARG A 82 -5.69 -2.97 -10.95
N PRO A 83 -6.92 -3.51 -10.98
CA PRO A 83 -7.33 -4.48 -9.96
C PRO A 83 -6.52 -5.76 -10.12
N LEU A 84 -6.25 -6.43 -9.00
CA LEU A 84 -5.57 -7.72 -9.05
C LEU A 84 -6.53 -8.78 -9.55
N THR A 85 -6.08 -9.57 -10.54
CA THR A 85 -6.86 -10.68 -11.07
C THR A 85 -7.14 -11.72 -9.99
N LYS A 86 -6.14 -11.91 -9.09
CA LYS A 86 -6.21 -12.86 -8.00
C LYS A 86 -5.79 -12.14 -6.71
N PRO A 87 -6.74 -11.59 -5.95
CA PRO A 87 -6.40 -10.95 -4.68
C PRO A 87 -5.67 -11.89 -3.73
N VAL A 88 -4.65 -11.36 -3.04
CA VAL A 88 -3.82 -12.14 -2.13
C VAL A 88 -4.17 -11.77 -0.70
N THR A 89 -4.55 -12.76 0.10
CA THR A 89 -4.96 -12.53 1.48
C THR A 89 -3.76 -12.43 2.43
N LEU A 90 -4.00 -11.85 3.61
CA LEU A 90 -3.01 -11.83 4.68
C LEU A 90 -2.62 -13.27 5.08
N ALA A 91 -3.58 -14.20 5.08
CA ALA A 91 -3.32 -15.60 5.37
C ALA A 91 -2.34 -16.21 4.36
N ASP A 92 -2.49 -15.88 3.07
CA ASP A 92 -1.55 -16.32 2.02
C ASP A 92 -0.14 -15.77 2.30
N ALA A 93 -0.04 -14.50 2.68
CA ALA A 93 1.24 -13.87 3.00
C ALA A 93 1.89 -14.54 4.22
N LYS A 94 1.11 -14.81 5.27
CA LYS A 94 1.61 -15.47 6.48
C LYS A 94 2.11 -16.88 6.21
N ALA A 95 1.54 -17.56 5.23
CA ALA A 95 1.93 -18.92 4.87
C ALA A 95 3.16 -18.96 3.97
N SER A 96 3.68 -17.81 3.55
CA SER A 96 4.83 -17.72 2.63
C SER A 96 6.07 -17.21 3.34
N ASP A 97 7.23 -17.83 3.05
CA ASP A 97 8.53 -17.37 3.54
C ASP A 97 8.87 -15.97 3.04
N VAL A 98 8.29 -15.53 1.94
CA VAL A 98 8.54 -14.22 1.33
C VAL A 98 8.24 -13.09 2.30
N PHE A 99 7.28 -13.29 3.21
CA PHE A 99 6.86 -12.27 4.17
C PHE A 99 7.28 -12.55 5.61
N SER A 100 8.12 -13.56 5.85
CA SER A 100 8.48 -13.97 7.22
C SER A 100 9.05 -12.82 8.07
N GLU A 101 9.80 -11.91 7.45
CA GLU A 101 10.39 -10.76 8.15
C GLU A 101 9.66 -9.44 7.83
N SER A 102 8.58 -9.49 7.07
CA SER A 102 7.87 -8.29 6.63
C SER A 102 7.01 -7.68 7.73
N PRO A 103 7.00 -6.33 7.85
CA PRO A 103 6.06 -5.65 8.73
C PRO A 103 4.59 -5.96 8.41
N LEU A 104 4.26 -6.38 7.18
CA LEU A 104 2.90 -6.79 6.85
C LEU A 104 2.40 -7.89 7.79
N VAL A 105 3.27 -8.85 8.10
CA VAL A 105 2.96 -9.97 8.98
C VAL A 105 3.28 -9.65 10.44
N ARG A 106 4.40 -8.95 10.70
CA ARG A 106 4.91 -8.72 12.06
C ARG A 106 4.36 -7.48 12.74
N GLN A 107 3.95 -6.47 11.97
CA GLN A 107 3.46 -5.20 12.48
C GLN A 107 2.10 -4.89 11.87
N GLY A 108 1.08 -5.62 12.30
CA GLY A 108 -0.26 -5.57 11.71
C GLY A 108 -0.91 -4.17 11.69
N ARG A 109 -0.43 -3.26 12.55
CA ARG A 109 -0.97 -1.89 12.61
C ARG A 109 -0.24 -0.90 11.72
N LEU A 110 0.86 -1.30 11.09
CA LEU A 110 1.57 -0.43 10.16
C LEU A 110 0.78 -0.36 8.85
N SER A 111 0.36 0.83 8.46
CA SER A 111 -0.52 1.04 7.30
C SER A 111 0.22 1.37 6.01
N VAL A 112 1.51 1.64 6.08
CA VAL A 112 2.38 1.87 4.91
C VAL A 112 3.57 0.95 5.07
N VAL A 113 3.60 -0.12 4.27
CA VAL A 113 4.56 -1.22 4.44
C VAL A 113 5.51 -1.25 3.26
N PRO A 114 6.85 -1.17 3.50
CA PRO A 114 7.81 -1.33 2.41
C PRO A 114 7.79 -2.76 1.89
N LEU A 115 7.95 -2.90 0.58
CA LEU A 115 7.98 -4.20 -0.10
C LEU A 115 9.27 -4.31 -0.90
N ASN A 116 9.89 -5.49 -0.88
CA ASN A 116 10.95 -5.81 -1.84
C ASN A 116 10.33 -6.35 -3.14
N GLU A 117 11.17 -6.60 -4.14
CA GLU A 117 10.72 -7.07 -5.45
C GLU A 117 9.96 -8.40 -5.37
N ARG A 118 10.45 -9.35 -4.56
CA ARG A 118 9.80 -10.66 -4.40
C ARG A 118 8.42 -10.52 -3.78
N GLN A 119 8.30 -9.66 -2.79
CA GLN A 119 7.03 -9.40 -2.10
C GLN A 119 6.03 -8.75 -3.04
N TYR A 120 6.47 -7.76 -3.83
CA TYR A 120 5.61 -7.11 -4.81
C TYR A 120 5.09 -8.13 -5.84
N ARG A 121 5.97 -8.96 -6.36
CA ARG A 121 5.59 -10.00 -7.34
C ARG A 121 4.62 -11.02 -6.76
N PHE A 122 4.84 -11.40 -5.51
CA PHE A 122 3.95 -12.33 -4.81
C PHE A 122 2.52 -11.77 -4.74
N LEU A 123 2.41 -10.49 -4.39
CA LEU A 123 1.10 -9.84 -4.23
C LEU A 123 0.40 -9.57 -5.56
N THR A 124 1.15 -9.28 -6.61
CA THR A 124 0.57 -8.84 -7.89
C THR A 124 0.54 -9.93 -8.94
N GLY A 125 1.30 -10.99 -8.77
CA GLY A 125 1.42 -12.06 -9.77
C GLY A 125 2.30 -11.70 -10.96
N GLU A 126 3.02 -10.61 -10.85
CA GLU A 126 3.93 -10.16 -11.93
C GLU A 126 5.26 -10.86 -11.89
#